data_68a95d273249e6809529ebadf3c27434
#
_entry.id   68a95d273249e6809529ebadf3c27434
#
_cell.length_a   1.000
_cell.length_b   1.000
_cell.length_c   1.000
_cell.angle_alpha   90.00
_cell.angle_beta   90.00
_cell.angle_gamma   90.00
#
_symmetry.space_group_name_H-M   'P 1'
#
loop_
_entity.id
_entity.type
_entity.pdbx_description
1 polymer ?
#
loop_
_entity_poly.entity_id
_entity_poly.type
_entity_poly.pdbx_seq_one_letter_code
_entity_poly.pdbx_strand_id
1 'polypeptide(L)'
;RSTLFPYTTLFRSTALLVLLWLLVRKCLASRSGAVVARVLSVLLCAALAVGCVWAQQGLTALDSMTSGLLTGAEANKITKEPFVVYLSGVDNRGELTEKARSDVNILAVVNPTTKQAALINTPRDYYVDLAGTDSKDKLTHAGLYGVETSMATLGNLYGVDVEHYLRINFAGFINIIDAIGGVDVYSDQAFTSVGSPGYYDPTTFAEGWNHLDGKSALAFARERHAFKTGDIQRGINQMKVIDAMANKLKSPALLMGFSKLMDAAADCFVTSLSQEQISALVRMQLGDLANW
;
A
#
# COMPACT_ATOMS: atom_id res chain seq x y z
N ARG A 1 2.80 32.67 12.33
CA ARG A 1 2.01 32.52 13.59
C ARG A 1 1.33 31.15 13.53
N SER A 2 1.93 30.14 14.17
CA SER A 2 1.27 29.02 14.87
C SER A 2 2.33 28.02 15.33
N THR A 3 3.00 28.36 16.44
CA THR A 3 3.93 27.50 17.18
C THR A 3 3.25 26.93 18.42
N LEU A 4 2.02 26.38 18.27
CA LEU A 4 1.23 25.92 19.43
C LEU A 4 1.04 24.39 19.50
N PHE A 5 1.63 23.59 18.61
CA PHE A 5 1.35 22.16 18.53
C PHE A 5 2.35 21.18 19.21
N PRO A 6 3.59 21.54 19.56
CA PRO A 6 4.44 20.56 20.27
C PRO A 6 4.09 20.43 21.77
N TYR A 7 3.46 21.43 22.39
CA TYR A 7 3.24 21.43 23.84
C TYR A 7 2.05 20.56 24.30
N THR A 8 1.01 20.43 23.49
CA THR A 8 -0.18 19.64 23.87
C THR A 8 0.07 18.13 23.84
N THR A 9 0.87 17.64 22.90
CA THR A 9 1.29 16.22 22.84
C THR A 9 2.30 15.88 23.93
N LEU A 10 3.26 16.78 24.20
CA LEU A 10 4.18 16.64 25.33
C LEU A 10 3.44 16.66 26.67
N PHE A 11 2.46 17.54 26.83
CA PHE A 11 1.67 17.64 28.06
C PHE A 11 0.77 16.41 28.30
N ARG A 12 0.19 15.84 27.22
CA ARG A 12 -0.58 14.59 27.30
C ARG A 12 0.30 13.38 27.63
N SER A 13 1.47 13.29 27.03
CA SER A 13 2.41 12.18 27.32
C SER A 13 3.04 12.33 28.71
N THR A 14 3.35 13.52 29.19
CA THR A 14 3.84 13.74 30.57
C THR A 14 2.75 13.49 31.59
N ALA A 15 1.51 13.90 31.34
CA ALA A 15 0.38 13.59 32.22
C ALA A 15 0.10 12.09 32.33
N LEU A 16 0.18 11.34 31.20
CA LEU A 16 0.06 9.88 31.17
C LEU A 16 1.20 9.20 31.93
N LEU A 17 2.43 9.67 31.78
CA LEU A 17 3.60 9.14 32.51
C LEU A 17 3.48 9.39 34.02
N VAL A 18 2.99 10.57 34.44
CA VAL A 18 2.76 10.89 35.85
C VAL A 18 1.63 10.03 36.42
N LEU A 19 0.56 9.80 35.65
CA LEU A 19 -0.56 8.95 36.07
C LEU A 19 -0.12 7.48 36.18
N LEU A 20 0.66 7.00 35.26
CA LEU A 20 1.27 5.68 35.28
C LEU A 20 2.21 5.53 36.46
N TRP A 21 3.06 6.53 36.75
CA TRP A 21 3.95 6.55 37.91
C TRP A 21 3.18 6.52 39.24
N LEU A 22 2.09 7.28 39.36
CA LEU A 22 1.21 7.28 40.54
C LEU A 22 0.52 5.91 40.75
N LEU A 23 0.04 5.29 39.66
CA LEU A 23 -0.53 3.94 39.68
C LEU A 23 0.50 2.89 40.11
N VAL A 24 1.69 2.94 39.54
CA VAL A 24 2.80 2.04 39.89
C VAL A 24 3.18 2.22 41.37
N ARG A 25 3.29 3.46 41.85
CA ARG A 25 3.59 3.78 43.26
C ARG A 25 2.53 3.26 44.22
N LYS A 26 1.23 3.36 43.85
CA LYS A 26 0.11 2.83 44.64
C LYS A 26 0.11 1.28 44.63
N CYS A 27 0.45 0.66 43.51
CA CYS A 27 0.58 -0.80 43.41
C CYS A 27 1.80 -1.35 44.20
N LEU A 28 2.89 -0.60 44.28
CA LEU A 28 4.10 -1.00 45.02
C LEU A 28 3.90 -1.01 46.55
N ALA A 29 2.82 -0.42 47.07
CA ALA A 29 2.53 -0.36 48.50
C ALA A 29 2.06 -1.71 49.08
N SER A 30 1.72 -2.71 48.27
CA SER A 30 1.38 -4.06 48.67
C SER A 30 2.32 -5.10 48.07
N ARG A 31 2.59 -6.24 48.76
CA ARG A 31 3.48 -7.30 48.24
C ARG A 31 2.97 -7.89 46.93
N SER A 32 1.70 -8.07 46.73
CA SER A 32 1.07 -8.54 45.49
C SER A 32 1.11 -7.47 44.40
N GLY A 33 0.97 -6.17 44.71
CA GLY A 33 1.08 -5.08 43.78
C GLY A 33 2.50 -4.88 43.23
N ALA A 34 3.53 -5.16 44.03
CA ALA A 34 4.91 -5.09 43.58
C ALA A 34 5.23 -6.16 42.50
N VAL A 35 4.64 -7.34 42.57
CA VAL A 35 4.79 -8.37 41.52
C VAL A 35 4.07 -7.94 40.26
N VAL A 36 2.85 -7.44 40.36
CA VAL A 36 2.10 -6.93 39.19
C VAL A 36 2.83 -5.78 38.51
N ALA A 37 3.38 -4.81 39.27
CA ALA A 37 4.13 -3.70 38.73
C ALA A 37 5.40 -4.17 37.97
N ARG A 38 6.12 -5.18 38.46
CA ARG A 38 7.29 -5.77 37.77
C ARG A 38 6.89 -6.47 36.50
N VAL A 39 5.80 -7.27 36.50
CA VAL A 39 5.31 -7.95 35.31
C VAL A 39 4.89 -6.93 34.24
N LEU A 40 4.15 -5.88 34.61
CA LEU A 40 3.75 -4.80 33.70
C LEU A 40 4.95 -4.04 33.12
N SER A 41 5.99 -3.79 33.96
CA SER A 41 7.23 -3.14 33.47
C SER A 41 7.98 -4.00 32.47
N VAL A 42 8.07 -5.31 32.69
CA VAL A 42 8.71 -6.25 31.77
C VAL A 42 7.91 -6.32 30.46
N LEU A 43 6.57 -6.40 30.53
CA LEU A 43 5.71 -6.39 29.33
C LEU A 43 5.85 -5.08 28.53
N LEU A 44 5.91 -3.95 29.22
CA LEU A 44 6.12 -2.63 28.58
C LEU A 44 7.50 -2.56 27.91
N CYS A 45 8.56 -3.00 28.57
CA CYS A 45 9.90 -3.05 27.99
C CYS A 45 9.97 -4.00 26.79
N ALA A 46 9.30 -5.15 26.85
CA ALA A 46 9.21 -6.08 25.74
C ALA A 46 8.46 -5.45 24.55
N ALA A 47 7.34 -4.77 24.80
CA ALA A 47 6.58 -4.07 23.76
C ALA A 47 7.39 -2.94 23.11
N LEU A 48 8.15 -2.17 23.88
CA LEU A 48 9.05 -1.13 23.37
C LEU A 48 10.20 -1.72 22.57
N ALA A 49 10.81 -2.81 23.01
CA ALA A 49 11.87 -3.50 22.29
C ALA A 49 11.38 -4.04 20.94
N VAL A 50 10.20 -4.67 20.91
CA VAL A 50 9.55 -5.12 19.68
C VAL A 50 9.25 -3.95 18.75
N GLY A 51 8.74 -2.84 19.28
CA GLY A 51 8.47 -1.62 18.51
C GLY A 51 9.74 -1.01 17.88
N CYS A 52 10.88 -1.03 18.59
CA CYS A 52 12.16 -0.58 18.06
C CYS A 52 12.69 -1.49 16.94
N VAL A 53 12.58 -2.81 17.09
CA VAL A 53 12.98 -3.77 16.05
C VAL A 53 12.13 -3.58 14.79
N TRP A 54 10.81 -3.40 14.95
CA TRP A 54 9.91 -3.13 13.82
C TRP A 54 10.22 -1.81 13.10
N ALA A 55 10.54 -0.76 13.87
CA ALA A 55 10.94 0.52 13.27
C ALA A 55 12.24 0.38 12.46
N GLN A 56 13.23 -0.38 12.95
CA GLN A 56 14.47 -0.63 12.21
C GLN A 56 14.23 -1.46 10.94
N GLN A 57 13.44 -2.53 11.00
CA GLN A 57 13.11 -3.36 9.83
C GLN A 57 12.35 -2.54 8.78
N GLY A 58 11.38 -1.70 9.21
CA GLY A 58 10.68 -0.78 8.32
C GLY A 58 11.60 0.19 7.59
N LEU A 59 12.57 0.76 8.29
CA LEU A 59 13.55 1.68 7.67
C LEU A 59 14.46 0.96 6.69
N THR A 60 14.95 -0.25 7.01
CA THR A 60 15.81 -1.04 6.13
C THR A 60 15.07 -1.49 4.86
N ALA A 61 13.80 -1.89 5.00
CA ALA A 61 12.97 -2.25 3.86
C ALA A 61 12.70 -1.04 2.95
N LEU A 62 12.41 0.14 3.52
CA LEU A 62 12.26 1.38 2.76
C LEU A 62 13.52 1.72 1.96
N ASP A 63 14.71 1.50 2.53
CA ASP A 63 15.99 1.74 1.86
C ASP A 63 16.19 0.85 0.63
N SER A 64 15.76 -0.41 0.69
CA SER A 64 15.86 -1.35 -0.44
C SER A 64 14.85 -1.10 -1.56
N MET A 65 13.73 -0.41 -1.27
CA MET A 65 12.63 -0.16 -2.23
C MET A 65 12.83 1.10 -3.07
N THR A 66 13.69 2.03 -2.65
CA THR A 66 13.76 3.36 -3.25
C THR A 66 15.01 3.55 -4.09
N SER A 67 14.81 4.02 -5.31
CA SER A 67 15.90 4.42 -6.22
C SER A 67 16.00 5.94 -6.26
N GLY A 68 16.88 6.52 -5.47
CA GLY A 68 17.23 7.94 -5.62
C GLY A 68 17.44 8.71 -4.32
N LEU A 69 18.43 9.56 -4.34
CA LEU A 69 18.76 10.55 -3.31
C LEU A 69 17.98 11.83 -3.61
N LEU A 70 16.97 12.14 -2.78
CA LEU A 70 16.22 13.39 -2.87
C LEU A 70 16.39 14.24 -1.61
N THR A 71 16.32 15.54 -1.78
CA THR A 71 16.43 16.52 -0.70
C THR A 71 15.13 16.64 0.10
N GLY A 72 15.20 17.00 1.39
CA GLY A 72 14.03 17.15 2.25
C GLY A 72 12.96 18.15 1.76
N ALA A 73 13.26 18.95 0.74
CA ALA A 73 12.30 19.83 0.06
C ALA A 73 11.22 19.04 -0.69
N GLU A 74 11.59 17.94 -1.38
CA GLU A 74 10.62 17.10 -2.13
C GLU A 74 9.75 16.24 -1.23
N ALA A 75 10.30 15.74 -0.11
CA ALA A 75 9.52 15.07 0.92
C ALA A 75 8.46 16.02 1.54
N ASN A 76 8.79 17.31 1.70
CA ASN A 76 7.84 18.34 2.13
C ASN A 76 6.77 18.65 1.06
N LYS A 77 7.13 18.62 -0.22
CA LYS A 77 6.20 18.87 -1.33
C LYS A 77 5.11 17.80 -1.37
N ILE A 78 5.49 16.52 -1.36
CA ILE A 78 4.56 15.38 -1.51
C ILE A 78 3.53 15.27 -0.35
N THR A 79 3.80 15.88 0.82
CA THR A 79 2.85 15.92 1.94
C THR A 79 1.92 17.13 1.92
N LYS A 80 2.08 18.06 0.98
CA LYS A 80 1.31 19.33 0.94
C LYS A 80 0.61 19.57 -0.39
N GLU A 81 1.22 19.14 -1.49
CA GLU A 81 0.72 19.37 -2.84
C GLU A 81 0.08 18.08 -3.39
N PRO A 82 -0.99 18.20 -4.21
CA PRO A 82 -1.52 17.04 -4.94
C PRO A 82 -0.46 16.45 -5.87
N PHE A 83 -0.46 15.13 -6.01
CA PHE A 83 0.43 14.40 -6.91
C PHE A 83 -0.28 13.20 -7.53
N VAL A 84 0.27 12.69 -8.63
CA VAL A 84 -0.28 11.55 -9.35
C VAL A 84 0.73 10.40 -9.39
N VAL A 85 0.29 9.21 -9.00
CA VAL A 85 1.07 7.98 -9.04
C VAL A 85 0.45 7.01 -10.03
N TYR A 86 1.24 6.51 -10.96
CA TYR A 86 0.86 5.41 -11.84
C TYR A 86 1.09 4.07 -11.14
N LEU A 87 0.02 3.34 -10.88
CA LEU A 87 0.06 1.98 -10.35
C LEU A 87 0.04 0.99 -11.53
N SER A 88 1.13 0.23 -11.68
CA SER A 88 1.34 -0.71 -12.78
C SER A 88 1.45 -2.14 -12.26
N GLY A 89 0.54 -3.01 -12.69
CA GLY A 89 0.64 -4.45 -12.44
C GLY A 89 1.13 -5.19 -13.68
N VAL A 90 2.22 -5.93 -13.56
CA VAL A 90 2.84 -6.64 -14.69
C VAL A 90 2.85 -8.16 -14.47
N ASP A 91 2.63 -8.92 -15.55
CA ASP A 91 2.84 -10.38 -15.57
C ASP A 91 4.29 -10.68 -15.99
N ASN A 92 5.24 -10.33 -15.14
CA ASN A 92 6.64 -10.59 -15.36
C ASN A 92 7.21 -11.47 -14.25
N ARG A 93 7.94 -12.53 -14.60
CA ARG A 93 8.68 -13.42 -13.70
C ARG A 93 10.15 -13.01 -13.57
N GLY A 94 10.61 -12.06 -14.39
CA GLY A 94 11.93 -11.44 -14.34
C GLY A 94 11.98 -10.23 -13.41
N GLU A 95 12.98 -9.39 -13.62
CA GLU A 95 13.14 -8.14 -12.86
C GLU A 95 12.00 -7.16 -13.14
N LEU A 96 11.53 -6.48 -12.10
CA LEU A 96 10.44 -5.50 -12.19
C LEU A 96 10.81 -4.25 -13.01
N THR A 97 12.10 -4.00 -13.20
CA THR A 97 12.64 -2.92 -14.03
C THR A 97 12.58 -3.22 -15.53
N GLU A 98 12.40 -4.49 -15.92
CA GLU A 98 12.32 -4.88 -17.32
C GLU A 98 11.06 -4.31 -17.99
N LYS A 99 11.19 -4.08 -19.28
CA LYS A 99 10.06 -3.69 -20.15
C LYS A 99 9.06 -4.84 -20.23
N ALA A 100 7.85 -4.59 -19.81
CA ALA A 100 6.80 -5.61 -19.75
C ALA A 100 5.42 -5.00 -20.00
N ARG A 101 4.49 -5.82 -20.50
CA ARG A 101 3.09 -5.42 -20.63
C ARG A 101 2.49 -5.13 -19.25
N SER A 102 1.75 -4.03 -19.14
CA SER A 102 1.01 -3.71 -17.93
C SER A 102 -0.43 -4.19 -18.05
N ASP A 103 -0.80 -5.12 -17.18
CA ASP A 103 -2.15 -5.68 -17.09
C ASP A 103 -3.08 -4.82 -16.20
N VAL A 104 -2.48 -4.03 -15.30
CA VAL A 104 -3.17 -3.08 -14.43
C VAL A 104 -2.61 -1.68 -14.71
N ASN A 105 -3.48 -0.73 -15.05
CA ASN A 105 -3.13 0.64 -15.34
C ASN A 105 -4.05 1.56 -14.55
N ILE A 106 -3.62 1.99 -13.38
CA ILE A 106 -4.41 2.83 -12.47
C ILE A 106 -3.62 4.10 -12.19
N LEU A 107 -4.27 5.27 -12.33
CA LEU A 107 -3.76 6.52 -11.78
C LEU A 107 -4.35 6.73 -10.40
N ALA A 108 -3.49 6.90 -9.40
CA ALA A 108 -3.84 7.35 -8.07
C ALA A 108 -3.56 8.85 -7.97
N VAL A 109 -4.61 9.66 -7.95
CA VAL A 109 -4.54 11.10 -7.73
C VAL A 109 -4.71 11.35 -6.24
N VAL A 110 -3.67 11.85 -5.59
CA VAL A 110 -3.61 12.00 -4.13
C VAL A 110 -3.52 13.47 -3.77
N ASN A 111 -4.42 13.93 -2.90
CA ASN A 111 -4.35 15.28 -2.32
C ASN A 111 -4.14 15.15 -0.81
N PRO A 112 -2.90 15.31 -0.32
CA PRO A 112 -2.57 15.15 1.10
C PRO A 112 -3.17 16.23 1.98
N THR A 113 -3.44 17.43 1.44
CA THR A 113 -4.03 18.55 2.18
C THR A 113 -5.51 18.30 2.48
N THR A 114 -6.28 17.83 1.50
CA THR A 114 -7.70 17.49 1.68
C THR A 114 -7.92 16.06 2.17
N LYS A 115 -6.86 15.25 2.18
CA LYS A 115 -6.91 13.81 2.51
C LYS A 115 -7.87 13.04 1.63
N GLN A 116 -7.80 13.30 0.34
CA GLN A 116 -8.59 12.65 -0.69
C GLN A 116 -7.68 11.92 -1.66
N ALA A 117 -8.07 10.71 -2.02
CA ALA A 117 -7.45 9.94 -3.08
C ALA A 117 -8.52 9.48 -4.06
N ALA A 118 -8.24 9.66 -5.35
CA ALA A 118 -9.08 9.14 -6.43
C ALA A 118 -8.28 8.13 -7.24
N LEU A 119 -8.88 6.99 -7.55
CA LEU A 119 -8.29 5.95 -8.35
C LEU A 119 -9.01 5.88 -9.71
N ILE A 120 -8.26 5.99 -10.79
CA ILE A 120 -8.76 5.94 -12.17
C ILE A 120 -8.17 4.71 -12.84
N ASN A 121 -9.00 3.68 -13.03
CA ASN A 121 -8.59 2.46 -13.73
C ASN A 121 -8.83 2.61 -15.23
N THR A 122 -7.79 2.40 -16.04
CA THR A 122 -7.86 2.39 -17.50
C THR A 122 -7.68 0.96 -18.00
N PRO A 123 -8.65 0.40 -18.75
CA PRO A 123 -8.55 -0.94 -19.29
C PRO A 123 -7.26 -1.11 -20.12
N ARG A 124 -6.56 -2.22 -19.94
CA ARG A 124 -5.29 -2.48 -20.64
C ARG A 124 -5.42 -2.50 -22.17
N ASP A 125 -6.58 -2.88 -22.67
CA ASP A 125 -6.87 -2.96 -24.11
C ASP A 125 -7.38 -1.64 -24.70
N TYR A 126 -7.40 -0.55 -23.90
CA TYR A 126 -7.81 0.76 -24.36
C TYR A 126 -6.87 1.25 -25.47
N TYR A 127 -7.42 1.68 -26.62
CA TYR A 127 -6.67 2.05 -27.80
C TYR A 127 -6.28 3.53 -27.72
N VAL A 128 -4.99 3.82 -27.59
CA VAL A 128 -4.44 5.15 -27.31
C VAL A 128 -3.24 5.47 -28.17
N ASP A 129 -2.93 6.75 -28.32
CA ASP A 129 -1.67 7.20 -28.86
C ASP A 129 -0.56 6.93 -27.83
N LEU A 130 0.44 6.11 -28.19
CA LEU A 130 1.54 5.80 -27.29
C LEU A 130 2.55 6.96 -27.26
N ALA A 131 2.74 7.58 -26.10
CA ALA A 131 3.62 8.74 -25.96
C ALA A 131 5.06 8.42 -26.39
N GLY A 132 5.69 9.36 -27.08
CA GLY A 132 7.05 9.19 -27.59
C GLY A 132 7.18 8.20 -28.76
N THR A 133 6.06 7.77 -29.34
CA THR A 133 6.02 6.95 -30.56
C THR A 133 5.05 7.56 -31.57
N ASP A 134 5.20 7.21 -32.83
CA ASP A 134 4.25 7.62 -33.90
C ASP A 134 3.12 6.57 -34.07
N SER A 135 2.86 5.76 -33.06
CA SER A 135 1.93 4.65 -33.16
C SER A 135 0.77 4.75 -32.16
N LYS A 136 -0.37 4.24 -32.58
CA LYS A 136 -1.54 4.05 -31.76
C LYS A 136 -1.74 2.56 -31.52
N ASP A 137 -1.85 2.16 -30.24
CA ASP A 137 -1.98 0.75 -29.88
C ASP A 137 -2.72 0.61 -28.55
N LYS A 138 -2.85 -0.62 -28.07
CA LYS A 138 -3.40 -0.92 -26.74
C LYS A 138 -2.50 -0.34 -25.64
N LEU A 139 -3.10 0.23 -24.62
CA LEU A 139 -2.37 0.81 -23.47
C LEU A 139 -1.37 -0.17 -22.84
N THR A 140 -1.69 -1.46 -22.76
CA THR A 140 -0.79 -2.49 -22.23
C THR A 140 0.58 -2.53 -22.94
N HIS A 141 0.62 -2.14 -24.22
CA HIS A 141 1.85 -2.15 -25.01
C HIS A 141 2.76 -0.95 -24.73
N ALA A 142 2.25 0.13 -24.12
CA ALA A 142 3.09 1.24 -23.66
C ALA A 142 4.23 0.77 -22.76
N GLY A 143 3.95 -0.23 -21.88
CA GLY A 143 4.93 -0.82 -20.97
C GLY A 143 6.09 -1.55 -21.68
N LEU A 144 5.94 -1.95 -22.95
CA LEU A 144 7.01 -2.54 -23.76
C LEU A 144 8.08 -1.50 -24.17
N TYR A 145 7.74 -0.20 -24.10
CA TYR A 145 8.67 0.90 -24.34
C TYR A 145 9.29 1.42 -23.04
N GLY A 146 8.67 1.12 -21.90
CA GLY A 146 9.12 1.51 -20.56
C GLY A 146 7.97 2.03 -19.70
N VAL A 147 8.21 2.18 -18.41
CA VAL A 147 7.21 2.71 -17.47
C VAL A 147 6.93 4.18 -17.76
N GLU A 148 7.92 4.93 -18.15
CA GLU A 148 7.83 6.35 -18.51
C GLU A 148 6.88 6.57 -19.71
N THR A 149 6.93 5.69 -20.71
CA THR A 149 6.00 5.73 -21.85
C THR A 149 4.56 5.48 -21.38
N SER A 150 4.35 4.55 -20.44
CA SER A 150 3.02 4.31 -19.88
C SER A 150 2.51 5.51 -19.08
N MET A 151 3.37 6.14 -18.27
CA MET A 151 3.05 7.35 -17.51
C MET A 151 2.68 8.51 -18.45
N ALA A 152 3.52 8.79 -19.43
CA ALA A 152 3.28 9.86 -20.41
C ALA A 152 2.03 9.60 -21.26
N THR A 153 1.78 8.33 -21.66
CA THR A 153 0.56 7.95 -22.39
C THR A 153 -0.69 8.24 -21.58
N LEU A 154 -0.72 7.84 -20.31
CA LEU A 154 -1.86 8.12 -19.42
C LEU A 154 -1.96 9.61 -19.09
N GLY A 155 -0.83 10.30 -18.89
CA GLY A 155 -0.77 11.75 -18.69
C GLY A 155 -1.42 12.50 -19.85
N ASN A 156 -1.07 12.15 -21.09
CA ASN A 156 -1.67 12.72 -22.30
C ASN A 156 -3.16 12.41 -22.42
N LEU A 157 -3.56 11.18 -22.08
CA LEU A 157 -4.96 10.75 -22.16
C LEU A 157 -5.87 11.54 -21.21
N TYR A 158 -5.40 11.82 -20.01
CA TYR A 158 -6.19 12.48 -18.96
C TYR A 158 -5.87 13.98 -18.78
N GLY A 159 -4.86 14.50 -19.47
CA GLY A 159 -4.43 15.90 -19.35
C GLY A 159 -3.83 16.22 -17.99
N VAL A 160 -3.11 15.27 -17.38
CA VAL A 160 -2.48 15.39 -16.06
C VAL A 160 -1.01 15.05 -16.12
N ASP A 161 -0.21 15.64 -15.25
CA ASP A 161 1.18 15.26 -15.08
C ASP A 161 1.26 14.04 -14.15
N VAL A 162 1.91 12.96 -14.61
CA VAL A 162 2.08 11.71 -13.83
C VAL A 162 3.51 11.69 -13.32
N GLU A 163 3.69 12.07 -12.07
CA GLU A 163 5.01 12.35 -11.48
C GLU A 163 5.72 11.09 -10.97
N HIS A 164 4.93 10.12 -10.50
CA HIS A 164 5.47 8.93 -9.83
C HIS A 164 4.86 7.65 -10.39
N TYR A 165 5.57 6.53 -10.17
CA TYR A 165 5.01 5.20 -10.40
C TYR A 165 5.29 4.24 -9.25
N LEU A 166 4.45 3.23 -9.15
CA LEU A 166 4.65 2.02 -8.38
C LEU A 166 4.31 0.82 -9.27
N ARG A 167 5.27 -0.05 -9.48
CA ARG A 167 5.15 -1.22 -10.32
C ARG A 167 5.30 -2.48 -9.49
N ILE A 168 4.38 -3.43 -9.66
CA ILE A 168 4.35 -4.70 -8.94
C ILE A 168 4.15 -5.85 -9.91
N ASN A 169 4.77 -7.01 -9.65
CA ASN A 169 4.44 -8.24 -10.35
C ASN A 169 3.45 -9.10 -9.54
N PHE A 170 2.97 -10.19 -10.15
CA PHE A 170 1.97 -11.05 -9.52
C PHE A 170 2.49 -11.78 -8.28
N ALA A 171 3.76 -12.18 -8.27
CA ALA A 171 4.37 -12.81 -7.09
C ALA A 171 4.44 -11.83 -5.92
N GLY A 172 4.88 -10.59 -6.19
CA GLY A 172 4.89 -9.52 -5.20
C GLY A 172 3.52 -9.18 -4.66
N PHE A 173 2.51 -9.11 -5.53
CA PHE A 173 1.13 -8.90 -5.12
C PHE A 173 0.64 -10.01 -4.16
N ILE A 174 0.88 -11.29 -4.49
CA ILE A 174 0.55 -12.42 -3.61
C ILE A 174 1.22 -12.26 -2.24
N ASN A 175 2.53 -11.99 -2.23
CA ASN A 175 3.30 -11.87 -0.99
C ASN A 175 2.81 -10.73 -0.10
N ILE A 176 2.46 -9.57 -0.69
CA ILE A 176 1.94 -8.42 0.07
C ILE A 176 0.58 -8.76 0.70
N ILE A 177 -0.34 -9.36 -0.06
CA ILE A 177 -1.66 -9.76 0.46
C ILE A 177 -1.50 -10.76 1.62
N ASP A 178 -0.63 -11.76 1.46
CA ASP A 178 -0.38 -12.76 2.51
C ASP A 178 0.27 -12.12 3.76
N ALA A 179 1.19 -11.17 3.56
CA ALA A 179 1.86 -10.47 4.65
C ALA A 179 0.90 -9.63 5.51
N ILE A 180 -0.14 -9.04 4.90
CA ILE A 180 -1.19 -8.31 5.65
C ILE A 180 -2.28 -9.23 6.20
N GLY A 181 -2.15 -10.56 6.02
CA GLY A 181 -3.09 -11.56 6.53
C GLY A 181 -4.37 -11.67 5.71
N GLY A 182 -4.28 -11.49 4.39
CA GLY A 182 -5.42 -11.55 3.48
C GLY A 182 -6.30 -10.29 3.49
N VAL A 183 -7.25 -10.25 2.57
CA VAL A 183 -8.21 -9.14 2.41
C VAL A 183 -9.65 -9.66 2.32
N ASP A 184 -10.60 -8.86 2.78
CA ASP A 184 -12.02 -9.17 2.68
C ASP A 184 -12.62 -8.39 1.51
N VAL A 185 -13.14 -9.09 0.49
CA VAL A 185 -13.68 -8.50 -0.73
C VAL A 185 -15.11 -8.93 -0.96
N TYR A 186 -15.97 -7.97 -1.27
CA TYR A 186 -17.38 -8.25 -1.61
C TYR A 186 -17.53 -8.58 -3.10
N SER A 187 -18.10 -9.74 -3.41
CA SER A 187 -18.48 -10.13 -4.76
C SER A 187 -19.97 -9.94 -4.99
N ASP A 188 -20.35 -9.28 -6.10
CA ASP A 188 -21.75 -9.02 -6.42
C ASP A 188 -22.47 -10.29 -6.93
N GLN A 189 -21.72 -11.33 -7.31
CA GLN A 189 -22.24 -12.62 -7.77
C GLN A 189 -21.22 -13.73 -7.50
N ALA A 190 -21.70 -14.96 -7.41
CA ALA A 190 -20.84 -16.13 -7.35
C ALA A 190 -20.19 -16.37 -8.72
N PHE A 191 -18.90 -16.74 -8.72
CA PHE A 191 -18.19 -17.13 -9.94
C PHE A 191 -17.00 -18.02 -9.63
N THR A 192 -16.47 -18.70 -10.67
CA THR A 192 -15.24 -19.46 -10.59
C THR A 192 -14.22 -18.88 -11.56
N SER A 193 -13.03 -18.57 -11.06
CA SER A 193 -11.93 -18.07 -11.90
C SER A 193 -11.34 -19.16 -12.76
N VAL A 194 -10.79 -18.76 -13.90
CA VAL A 194 -9.88 -19.62 -14.67
C VAL A 194 -8.52 -19.65 -13.97
N GLY A 195 -7.93 -20.85 -13.83
CA GLY A 195 -6.60 -21.00 -13.24
C GLY A 195 -5.50 -20.29 -14.04
N SER A 196 -4.42 -19.95 -13.39
CA SER A 196 -3.22 -19.38 -14.01
C SER A 196 -2.00 -20.24 -13.62
N PRO A 197 -1.47 -21.07 -14.54
CA PRO A 197 -0.37 -21.97 -14.22
C PRO A 197 0.84 -21.28 -13.61
N GLY A 198 1.28 -21.77 -12.45
CA GLY A 198 2.39 -21.22 -11.69
C GLY A 198 2.03 -20.09 -10.73
N TYR A 199 0.76 -19.66 -10.70
CA TYR A 199 0.26 -18.66 -9.74
C TYR A 199 -0.87 -19.22 -8.88
N TYR A 200 -1.98 -19.67 -9.47
CA TYR A 200 -3.14 -20.18 -8.75
C TYR A 200 -3.97 -21.18 -9.59
N ASP A 201 -4.67 -22.04 -8.91
CA ASP A 201 -5.65 -22.97 -9.50
C ASP A 201 -7.03 -22.28 -9.64
N PRO A 202 -7.97 -22.85 -10.43
CA PRO A 202 -9.34 -22.35 -10.49
C PRO A 202 -9.93 -22.21 -9.08
N THR A 203 -10.42 -21.03 -8.76
CA THR A 203 -10.91 -20.68 -7.43
C THR A 203 -12.35 -20.21 -7.53
N THR A 204 -13.22 -20.73 -6.64
CA THR A 204 -14.63 -20.36 -6.58
C THR A 204 -14.86 -19.30 -5.51
N PHE A 205 -15.60 -18.24 -5.88
CA PHE A 205 -15.97 -17.13 -5.01
C PHE A 205 -17.50 -17.14 -4.84
N ALA A 206 -17.93 -16.95 -3.59
CA ALA A 206 -19.35 -16.82 -3.29
C ALA A 206 -19.84 -15.39 -3.59
N GLU A 207 -21.14 -15.24 -3.82
CA GLU A 207 -21.78 -13.93 -3.71
C GLU A 207 -21.68 -13.44 -2.25
N GLY A 208 -21.37 -12.15 -2.04
CA GLY A 208 -21.14 -11.58 -0.71
C GLY A 208 -19.66 -11.49 -0.36
N TRP A 209 -19.37 -11.49 0.94
CA TRP A 209 -18.01 -11.34 1.46
C TRP A 209 -17.18 -12.60 1.30
N ASN A 210 -15.96 -12.45 0.77
CA ASN A 210 -14.95 -13.48 0.62
C ASN A 210 -13.66 -13.04 1.30
N HIS A 211 -13.10 -13.87 2.17
CA HIS A 211 -11.75 -13.67 2.69
C HIS A 211 -10.74 -14.28 1.72
N LEU A 212 -9.85 -13.46 1.19
CA LEU A 212 -8.91 -13.81 0.12
C LEU A 212 -7.48 -13.76 0.64
N ASP A 213 -6.74 -14.85 0.47
CA ASP A 213 -5.28 -14.87 0.54
C ASP A 213 -4.66 -14.30 -0.75
N GLY A 214 -3.34 -14.26 -0.85
CA GLY A 214 -2.67 -13.65 -2.01
C GLY A 214 -3.03 -14.32 -3.33
N LYS A 215 -3.14 -15.65 -3.37
CA LYS A 215 -3.48 -16.40 -4.60
C LYS A 215 -4.93 -16.19 -5.01
N SER A 216 -5.84 -16.28 -4.08
CA SER A 216 -7.27 -16.04 -4.35
C SER A 216 -7.55 -14.57 -4.66
N ALA A 217 -6.86 -13.61 -4.04
CA ALA A 217 -6.96 -12.21 -4.39
C ALA A 217 -6.47 -11.92 -5.83
N LEU A 218 -5.36 -12.56 -6.23
CA LEU A 218 -4.88 -12.47 -7.62
C LEU A 218 -5.88 -13.11 -8.60
N ALA A 219 -6.44 -14.27 -8.26
CA ALA A 219 -7.46 -14.93 -9.06
C ALA A 219 -8.71 -14.06 -9.23
N PHE A 220 -9.17 -13.43 -8.14
CA PHE A 220 -10.32 -12.51 -8.13
C PHE A 220 -10.05 -11.27 -9.02
N ALA A 221 -8.88 -10.65 -8.87
CA ALA A 221 -8.49 -9.44 -9.60
C ALA A 221 -8.22 -9.67 -11.10
N ARG A 222 -7.93 -10.91 -11.51
CA ARG A 222 -7.60 -11.24 -12.91
C ARG A 222 -8.77 -11.84 -13.67
N GLU A 223 -9.82 -12.28 -13.00
CA GLU A 223 -10.93 -12.98 -13.67
C GLU A 223 -11.71 -12.04 -14.59
N ARG A 224 -11.95 -12.49 -15.80
CA ARG A 224 -12.73 -11.79 -16.85
C ARG A 224 -13.67 -12.71 -17.61
N HIS A 225 -13.34 -14.00 -17.71
CA HIS A 225 -14.08 -14.95 -18.53
C HIS A 225 -15.41 -15.38 -17.90
N ALA A 226 -15.50 -15.33 -16.58
CA ALA A 226 -16.73 -15.60 -15.83
C ALA A 226 -17.81 -14.49 -15.99
N PHE A 227 -17.45 -13.35 -16.59
CA PHE A 227 -18.30 -12.17 -16.65
C PHE A 227 -18.64 -11.78 -18.09
N LYS A 228 -19.89 -11.38 -18.34
CA LYS A 228 -20.31 -10.88 -19.65
C LYS A 228 -19.58 -9.58 -20.05
N THR A 229 -19.27 -8.75 -19.08
CA THR A 229 -18.57 -7.47 -19.26
C THR A 229 -17.04 -7.63 -19.39
N GLY A 230 -16.53 -8.84 -19.19
CA GLY A 230 -15.14 -9.20 -19.43
C GLY A 230 -14.14 -8.29 -18.71
N ASP A 231 -13.41 -7.51 -19.49
CA ASP A 231 -12.34 -6.65 -18.99
C ASP A 231 -12.81 -5.51 -18.07
N ILE A 232 -14.04 -5.02 -18.27
CA ILE A 232 -14.64 -4.00 -17.41
C ILE A 232 -14.81 -4.56 -15.98
N GLN A 233 -15.33 -5.79 -15.86
CA GLN A 233 -15.48 -6.43 -14.55
C GLN A 233 -14.13 -6.71 -13.89
N ARG A 234 -13.13 -7.09 -14.68
CA ARG A 234 -11.77 -7.23 -14.17
C ARG A 234 -11.28 -5.93 -13.53
N GLY A 235 -11.47 -4.80 -14.20
CA GLY A 235 -11.14 -3.48 -13.64
C GLY A 235 -11.88 -3.19 -12.33
N ILE A 236 -13.17 -3.50 -12.25
CA ILE A 236 -13.95 -3.36 -11.01
C ILE A 236 -13.40 -4.24 -9.90
N ASN A 237 -13.08 -5.50 -10.21
CA ASN A 237 -12.52 -6.44 -9.25
C ASN A 237 -11.14 -5.97 -8.73
N GLN A 238 -10.29 -5.41 -9.60
CA GLN A 238 -9.00 -4.81 -9.21
C GLN A 238 -9.21 -3.66 -8.21
N MET A 239 -10.16 -2.78 -8.48
CA MET A 239 -10.48 -1.66 -7.59
C MET A 239 -11.00 -2.14 -6.23
N LYS A 240 -11.86 -3.18 -6.21
CA LYS A 240 -12.36 -3.79 -4.95
C LYS A 240 -11.22 -4.35 -4.10
N VAL A 241 -10.24 -5.04 -4.72
CA VAL A 241 -9.09 -5.57 -4.00
C VAL A 241 -8.20 -4.45 -3.45
N ILE A 242 -7.94 -3.39 -4.24
CA ILE A 242 -7.15 -2.24 -3.79
C ILE A 242 -7.84 -1.54 -2.62
N ASP A 243 -9.16 -1.34 -2.69
CA ASP A 243 -9.92 -0.75 -1.58
C ASP A 243 -9.85 -1.62 -0.32
N ALA A 244 -10.00 -2.94 -0.46
CA ALA A 244 -9.86 -3.88 0.64
C ALA A 244 -8.45 -3.86 1.26
N MET A 245 -7.39 -3.77 0.44
CA MET A 245 -6.02 -3.57 0.91
C MET A 245 -5.87 -2.27 1.68
N ALA A 246 -6.36 -1.15 1.13
CA ALA A 246 -6.28 0.16 1.77
C ALA A 246 -7.00 0.16 3.13
N ASN A 247 -8.18 -0.47 3.21
CA ASN A 247 -8.93 -0.62 4.46
C ASN A 247 -8.21 -1.51 5.48
N LYS A 248 -7.58 -2.59 5.01
CA LYS A 248 -6.77 -3.47 5.87
C LYS A 248 -5.56 -2.73 6.44
N LEU A 249 -4.87 -1.93 5.63
CA LEU A 249 -3.71 -1.13 6.05
C LEU A 249 -4.06 -0.04 7.08
N LYS A 250 -5.31 0.41 7.14
CA LYS A 250 -5.80 1.33 8.18
C LYS A 250 -6.11 0.62 9.51
N SER A 251 -6.15 -0.71 9.54
CA SER A 251 -6.57 -1.49 10.71
C SER A 251 -5.43 -1.72 11.71
N PRO A 252 -5.72 -1.98 13.01
CA PRO A 252 -4.72 -2.38 13.99
C PRO A 252 -3.94 -3.64 13.63
N ALA A 253 -4.47 -4.49 12.74
CA ALA A 253 -3.79 -5.68 12.22
C ALA A 253 -2.50 -5.33 11.47
N LEU A 254 -2.40 -4.12 10.87
CA LEU A 254 -1.17 -3.61 10.28
C LEU A 254 -0.03 -3.57 11.29
N LEU A 255 -0.30 -3.15 12.53
CA LEU A 255 0.72 -3.06 13.59
C LEU A 255 1.34 -4.43 13.90
N MET A 256 0.57 -5.51 13.84
CA MET A 256 1.05 -6.87 14.07
C MET A 256 1.75 -7.48 12.84
N GLY A 257 1.36 -7.06 11.64
CA GLY A 257 1.90 -7.57 10.37
C GLY A 257 2.96 -6.67 9.72
N PHE A 258 3.24 -5.49 10.27
CA PHE A 258 4.06 -4.45 9.64
C PHE A 258 5.48 -4.93 9.26
N SER A 259 6.15 -5.67 10.13
CA SER A 259 7.47 -6.25 9.82
C SER A 259 7.40 -7.20 8.62
N LYS A 260 6.45 -8.13 8.63
CA LYS A 260 6.26 -9.08 7.52
C LYS A 260 5.87 -8.37 6.23
N LEU A 261 5.07 -7.31 6.32
CA LEU A 261 4.71 -6.48 5.18
C LEU A 261 5.94 -5.81 4.57
N MET A 262 6.81 -5.23 5.40
CA MET A 262 8.04 -4.59 4.93
C MET A 262 9.01 -5.59 4.32
N ASP A 263 9.19 -6.76 4.94
CA ASP A 263 10.02 -7.83 4.39
C ASP A 263 9.48 -8.34 3.06
N ALA A 264 8.17 -8.54 2.95
CA ALA A 264 7.51 -8.97 1.72
C ALA A 264 7.54 -7.90 0.61
N ALA A 265 7.52 -6.63 0.99
CA ALA A 265 7.49 -5.51 0.06
C ALA A 265 8.87 -5.19 -0.52
N ALA A 266 9.97 -5.52 0.17
CA ALA A 266 11.33 -5.15 -0.21
C ALA A 266 11.71 -5.58 -1.64
N ASP A 267 11.27 -6.77 -2.07
CA ASP A 267 11.58 -7.35 -3.39
C ASP A 267 10.34 -7.44 -4.31
N CYS A 268 9.22 -6.85 -3.92
CA CYS A 268 7.94 -7.09 -4.58
C CYS A 268 7.49 -5.97 -5.50
N PHE A 269 8.01 -4.76 -5.35
CA PHE A 269 7.68 -3.64 -6.22
C PHE A 269 8.87 -2.70 -6.42
N VAL A 270 8.81 -1.93 -7.50
CA VAL A 270 9.71 -0.78 -7.74
C VAL A 270 8.89 0.49 -7.84
N THR A 271 9.47 1.58 -7.37
CA THR A 271 8.82 2.90 -7.38
C THR A 271 9.83 4.00 -7.65
N SER A 272 9.35 5.10 -8.22
CA SER A 272 10.11 6.35 -8.35
C SER A 272 10.02 7.24 -7.10
N LEU A 273 9.15 6.87 -6.13
CA LEU A 273 9.10 7.58 -4.85
C LEU A 273 10.39 7.32 -4.07
N SER A 274 11.00 8.37 -3.55
CA SER A 274 12.18 8.23 -2.69
C SER A 274 11.81 7.70 -1.31
N GLN A 275 12.80 7.17 -0.60
CA GLN A 275 12.65 6.74 0.78
C GLN A 275 12.12 7.88 1.68
N GLU A 276 12.59 9.11 1.46
CA GLU A 276 12.16 10.28 2.21
C GLU A 276 10.68 10.60 1.94
N GLN A 277 10.23 10.53 0.68
CA GLN A 277 8.85 10.75 0.29
C GLN A 277 7.93 9.69 0.91
N ILE A 278 8.29 8.41 0.80
CA ILE A 278 7.52 7.31 1.40
C ILE A 278 7.46 7.47 2.92
N SER A 279 8.60 7.76 3.58
CA SER A 279 8.65 7.98 5.02
C SER A 279 7.82 9.18 5.46
N ALA A 280 7.78 10.25 4.67
CA ALA A 280 6.95 11.43 4.94
C ALA A 280 5.46 11.11 4.85
N LEU A 281 5.03 10.35 3.82
CA LEU A 281 3.64 9.90 3.66
C LEU A 281 3.21 8.96 4.80
N VAL A 282 4.06 8.00 5.16
CA VAL A 282 3.78 7.08 6.28
C VAL A 282 3.66 7.83 7.61
N ARG A 283 4.57 8.77 7.90
CA ARG A 283 4.48 9.60 9.11
C ARG A 283 3.22 10.45 9.14
N MET A 284 2.84 11.04 8.00
CA MET A 284 1.61 11.80 7.87
C MET A 284 0.39 10.92 8.20
N GLN A 285 0.31 9.72 7.62
CA GLN A 285 -0.78 8.78 7.87
C GLN A 285 -0.84 8.33 9.34
N LEU A 286 0.30 7.98 9.95
CA LEU A 286 0.38 7.57 11.35
C LEU A 286 0.08 8.72 12.32
N GLY A 287 0.46 9.94 11.98
CA GLY A 287 0.22 11.14 12.80
C GLY A 287 -1.24 11.55 12.86
N ASP A 288 -1.95 11.39 11.77
CA ASP A 288 -3.31 11.86 11.60
C ASP A 288 -4.37 10.76 11.80
N LEU A 289 -4.01 9.47 11.62
CA LEU A 289 -4.95 8.34 11.54
C LEU A 289 -6.17 8.66 10.64
N ALA A 290 -5.91 9.41 9.58
CA ALA A 290 -6.96 9.97 8.75
C ALA A 290 -7.63 8.90 7.89
N ASN A 291 -8.93 9.04 7.72
CA ASN A 291 -9.66 8.36 6.66
C ASN A 291 -9.48 9.16 5.36
N TRP A 292 -8.87 8.53 4.40
CA TRP A 292 -8.68 9.03 3.03
C TRP A 292 -9.84 8.58 2.15
#